data_5a7ff49989cccd0aba3da6c172203acf
#
_entry.id   5a7ff49989cccd0aba3da6c172203acf
#
_cell.length_a   1.000
_cell.length_b   1.000
_cell.length_c   1.000
_cell.angle_alpha   90.00
_cell.angle_beta   90.00
_cell.angle_gamma   90.00
#
_symmetry.space_group_name_H-M   'P 1'
#
loop_
_entity.id
_entity.type
_entity.pdbx_description
1 polymer ?
#
loop_
_entity_poly.entity_id
_entity_poly.type
_entity_poly.pdbx_seq_one_letter_code
_entity_poly.pdbx_strand_id
1 'polypeptide(L)'
;MPFETAPLGAKRIAVIGGGISGMGAAYELRHAHQVVLFEYGPKLGGHARTVMAGKNGDLPVDTGFLVFNDVNYPHLIRLFKELDVPVMDSDMSFGASIDGGWLEYGLLAPTAVFAQPRNIIRPKFYGMIRDILKFNKHANSEVIDPTITIGELVTKWQLGDWFRDYYLTPFTGAIWSTPITQILDFPAQAMINFMKNHALLGAGGQHQWRTVRGGSREYVGRLQSALTRANVDIRLSSPVAQVRRNPLGVELQMTDGSVEAFDEVIFATHSDITLAMLSDANSFEHKALSAVKYQPNEMVLHGDCSIRTATTPTPSSVSFHTRNSAIHTSPA
;
A
#
# COMPACT_ATOMS: atom_id res chain seq x y z
N MET A 1 -35.05 29.53 -13.87
CA MET A 1 -34.55 29.89 -12.53
C MET A 1 -33.59 28.78 -12.14
N PRO A 2 -32.32 29.05 -11.90
CA PRO A 2 -31.43 28.05 -11.33
C PRO A 2 -31.89 27.79 -9.88
N PHE A 3 -32.08 26.53 -9.55
CA PHE A 3 -32.30 26.12 -8.16
C PHE A 3 -31.00 26.41 -7.39
N GLU A 4 -30.96 27.53 -6.67
CA GLU A 4 -29.97 27.72 -5.61
C GLU A 4 -30.26 26.66 -4.56
N THR A 5 -29.44 25.61 -4.53
CA THR A 5 -29.38 24.72 -3.38
C THR A 5 -28.88 25.54 -2.22
N ALA A 6 -29.73 25.75 -1.21
CA ALA A 6 -29.31 26.35 0.05
C ALA A 6 -28.04 25.65 0.54
N PRO A 7 -27.02 26.38 1.06
CA PRO A 7 -25.84 25.74 1.61
C PRO A 7 -26.30 24.75 2.68
N LEU A 8 -25.97 23.49 2.49
CA LEU A 8 -26.20 22.45 3.50
C LEU A 8 -25.58 22.94 4.81
N GLY A 9 -26.37 23.07 5.87
CA GLY A 9 -25.89 23.48 7.17
C GLY A 9 -24.73 22.60 7.65
N ALA A 10 -23.92 23.11 8.58
CA ALA A 10 -22.83 22.32 9.16
C ALA A 10 -23.40 21.05 9.81
N LYS A 11 -22.89 19.90 9.35
CA LYS A 11 -23.27 18.57 9.87
C LYS A 11 -22.26 18.11 10.91
N ARG A 12 -22.72 17.24 11.79
CA ARG A 12 -21.88 16.48 12.71
C ARG A 12 -21.55 15.13 12.08
N ILE A 13 -20.29 14.94 11.69
CA ILE A 13 -19.84 13.78 10.90
C ILE A 13 -18.88 12.93 11.72
N ALA A 14 -19.17 11.64 11.84
CA ALA A 14 -18.24 10.66 12.38
C ALA A 14 -17.33 10.12 11.26
N VAL A 15 -16.02 10.07 11.51
CA VAL A 15 -15.06 9.39 10.66
C VAL A 15 -14.45 8.24 11.48
N ILE A 16 -14.57 7.01 10.99
CA ILE A 16 -14.10 5.81 11.70
C ILE A 16 -12.85 5.27 11.02
N GLY A 17 -11.73 5.29 11.73
CA GLY A 17 -10.41 4.87 11.28
C GLY A 17 -9.44 6.04 11.15
N GLY A 18 -8.37 6.02 11.94
CA GLY A 18 -7.34 7.06 12.02
C GLY A 18 -6.16 6.88 11.08
N GLY A 19 -6.30 6.06 10.01
CA GLY A 19 -5.34 5.96 8.92
C GLY A 19 -5.40 7.16 7.98
N ILE A 20 -4.56 7.15 6.91
CA ILE A 20 -4.50 8.26 5.95
C ILE A 20 -5.86 8.58 5.32
N SER A 21 -6.69 7.56 5.09
CA SER A 21 -8.02 7.76 4.50
C SER A 21 -8.94 8.55 5.43
N GLY A 22 -9.02 8.18 6.72
CA GLY A 22 -9.86 8.88 7.69
C GLY A 22 -9.31 10.25 8.07
N MET A 23 -8.00 10.36 8.28
CA MET A 23 -7.37 11.67 8.52
C MET A 23 -7.53 12.60 7.32
N GLY A 24 -7.43 12.09 6.08
CA GLY A 24 -7.67 12.85 4.86
C GLY A 24 -9.13 13.30 4.73
N ALA A 25 -10.09 12.42 4.97
CA ALA A 25 -11.52 12.75 4.99
C ALA A 25 -11.83 13.84 6.03
N ALA A 26 -11.32 13.68 7.25
CA ALA A 26 -11.47 14.68 8.30
C ALA A 26 -10.83 16.03 7.92
N TYR A 27 -9.68 15.99 7.24
CA TYR A 27 -8.99 17.19 6.75
C TYR A 27 -9.79 17.94 5.70
N GLU A 28 -10.37 17.27 4.73
CA GLU A 28 -11.21 17.93 3.70
C GLU A 28 -12.51 18.49 4.30
N LEU A 29 -13.10 17.86 5.31
CA LEU A 29 -14.36 18.27 5.93
C LEU A 29 -14.21 19.31 7.04
N ARG A 30 -13.01 19.52 7.57
CA ARG A 30 -12.72 20.26 8.81
C ARG A 30 -13.25 21.70 8.90
N HIS A 31 -13.47 22.34 7.76
CA HIS A 31 -13.93 23.74 7.74
C HIS A 31 -15.43 23.89 7.49
N ALA A 32 -16.08 22.86 6.95
CA ALA A 32 -17.50 22.89 6.60
C ALA A 32 -18.38 22.18 7.63
N HIS A 33 -17.81 21.26 8.42
CA HIS A 33 -18.56 20.37 9.28
C HIS A 33 -17.89 20.19 10.65
N GLN A 34 -18.67 19.73 11.62
CA GLN A 34 -18.15 19.26 12.90
C GLN A 34 -17.72 17.80 12.74
N VAL A 35 -16.41 17.57 12.73
CA VAL A 35 -15.86 16.23 12.51
C VAL A 35 -15.38 15.61 13.81
N VAL A 36 -15.77 14.36 14.05
CA VAL A 36 -15.24 13.50 15.12
C VAL A 36 -14.52 12.34 14.47
N LEU A 37 -13.22 12.21 14.70
CA LEU A 37 -12.38 11.14 14.17
C LEU A 37 -12.13 10.08 15.26
N PHE A 38 -12.64 8.88 15.03
CA PHE A 38 -12.47 7.72 15.92
C PHE A 38 -11.32 6.84 15.45
N GLU A 39 -10.42 6.51 16.36
CA GLU A 39 -9.34 5.54 16.15
C GLU A 39 -9.34 4.53 17.29
N TYR A 40 -9.31 3.24 16.95
CA TYR A 40 -9.31 2.18 17.96
C TYR A 40 -7.98 2.07 18.71
N GLY A 41 -6.89 2.43 18.03
CA GLY A 41 -5.54 2.39 18.57
C GLY A 41 -5.17 3.62 19.41
N PRO A 42 -4.03 3.59 20.09
CA PRO A 42 -3.56 4.70 20.93
C PRO A 42 -2.91 5.84 20.13
N LYS A 43 -2.82 5.74 18.81
CA LYS A 43 -2.23 6.76 17.93
C LYS A 43 -2.79 6.68 16.50
N LEU A 44 -2.77 7.82 15.80
CA LEU A 44 -3.11 7.92 14.40
C LEU A 44 -2.01 7.35 13.49
N GLY A 45 -2.36 7.15 12.21
CA GLY A 45 -1.46 6.78 11.12
C GLY A 45 -1.83 5.46 10.44
N GLY A 46 -2.48 4.53 11.12
CA GLY A 46 -2.81 3.22 10.54
C GLY A 46 -1.55 2.51 10.02
N HIS A 47 -1.52 2.18 8.72
CA HIS A 47 -0.36 1.55 8.06
C HIS A 47 0.84 2.51 7.83
N ALA A 48 0.68 3.82 8.05
CA ALA A 48 1.80 4.77 8.11
C ALA A 48 2.50 4.62 9.44
N ARG A 49 3.34 3.60 9.55
CA ARG A 49 4.00 3.20 10.78
C ARG A 49 5.51 3.33 10.64
N THR A 50 6.09 4.29 11.35
CA THR A 50 7.54 4.45 11.50
C THR A 50 8.00 3.85 12.82
N VAL A 51 9.01 3.01 12.78
CA VAL A 51 9.70 2.43 13.94
C VAL A 51 11.08 3.04 14.03
N MET A 52 11.47 3.46 15.22
CA MET A 52 12.84 3.92 15.46
C MET A 52 13.75 2.71 15.65
N ALA A 53 14.77 2.60 14.82
CA ALA A 53 15.71 1.48 14.76
C ALA A 53 17.15 1.97 14.75
N GLY A 54 18.11 1.10 14.36
CA GLY A 54 19.53 1.38 14.39
C GLY A 54 20.15 1.13 15.77
N LYS A 55 21.48 1.19 15.81
CA LYS A 55 22.23 0.91 17.05
C LYS A 55 21.88 1.87 18.18
N ASN A 56 21.54 3.11 17.86
CA ASN A 56 21.20 4.16 18.83
C ASN A 56 19.68 4.41 18.93
N GLY A 57 18.84 3.68 18.19
CA GLY A 57 17.41 3.93 18.13
C GLY A 57 17.03 5.25 17.44
N ASP A 58 17.87 5.79 16.59
CA ASP A 58 17.77 7.10 15.95
C ASP A 58 17.40 7.04 14.47
N LEU A 59 17.36 5.85 13.87
CA LEU A 59 17.01 5.65 12.47
C LEU A 59 15.50 5.43 12.32
N PRO A 60 14.75 6.34 11.68
CA PRO A 60 13.35 6.14 11.38
C PRO A 60 13.21 5.14 10.22
N VAL A 61 12.48 4.06 10.45
CA VAL A 61 12.22 3.01 9.45
C VAL A 61 10.71 2.84 9.30
N ASP A 62 10.20 3.06 8.10
CA ASP A 62 8.80 2.79 7.78
C ASP A 62 8.59 1.30 7.55
N THR A 63 7.53 0.75 8.14
CA THR A 63 7.18 -0.67 8.05
C THR A 63 5.89 -0.92 7.29
N GLY A 64 5.31 0.10 6.69
CA GLY A 64 4.09 0.03 5.88
C GLY A 64 4.24 0.85 4.60
N PHE A 65 3.74 2.08 4.59
CA PHE A 65 3.89 2.98 3.46
C PHE A 65 5.33 3.49 3.33
N LEU A 66 5.98 3.22 2.19
CA LEU A 66 7.42 3.47 2.00
C LEU A 66 7.71 4.57 0.96
N VAL A 67 7.10 4.45 -0.22
CA VAL A 67 7.41 5.29 -1.38
C VAL A 67 6.15 5.70 -2.14
N PHE A 68 6.25 6.82 -2.84
CA PHE A 68 5.21 7.35 -3.73
C PHE A 68 5.87 8.06 -4.92
N ASN A 69 5.09 8.49 -5.90
CA ASN A 69 5.58 9.29 -7.01
C ASN A 69 4.57 10.38 -7.42
N ASP A 70 5.04 11.37 -8.14
CA ASP A 70 4.22 12.54 -8.50
C ASP A 70 3.11 12.22 -9.51
N VAL A 71 3.23 11.12 -10.27
CA VAL A 71 2.29 10.75 -11.34
C VAL A 71 1.06 10.03 -10.79
N ASN A 72 1.29 9.05 -9.91
CA ASN A 72 0.23 8.16 -9.44
C ASN A 72 -0.48 8.67 -8.17
N TYR A 73 0.12 9.66 -7.46
CA TYR A 73 -0.37 10.12 -6.16
C TYR A 73 -0.68 11.63 -6.12
N PRO A 74 -1.43 12.21 -7.09
CA PRO A 74 -1.61 13.66 -7.19
C PRO A 74 -2.27 14.27 -5.95
N HIS A 75 -3.23 13.59 -5.35
CA HIS A 75 -3.91 14.07 -4.14
C HIS A 75 -3.01 14.01 -2.90
N LEU A 76 -2.18 12.98 -2.77
CA LEU A 76 -1.21 12.88 -1.69
C LEU A 76 -0.14 13.97 -1.81
N ILE A 77 0.35 14.24 -3.03
CA ILE A 77 1.30 15.32 -3.30
C ILE A 77 0.71 16.68 -2.93
N ARG A 78 -0.57 16.93 -3.30
CA ARG A 78 -1.28 18.15 -2.90
C ARG A 78 -1.31 18.29 -1.38
N LEU A 79 -1.77 17.25 -0.67
CA LEU A 79 -1.83 17.23 0.79
C LEU A 79 -0.45 17.46 1.42
N PHE A 80 0.60 16.83 0.90
CA PHE A 80 1.95 17.00 1.42
C PHE A 80 2.48 18.42 1.22
N LYS A 81 2.16 19.08 0.09
CA LYS A 81 2.49 20.48 -0.14
C LYS A 81 1.73 21.41 0.81
N GLU A 82 0.43 21.19 1.03
CA GLU A 82 -0.39 21.99 1.95
C GLU A 82 0.09 21.87 3.40
N LEU A 83 0.61 20.70 3.78
CA LEU A 83 1.12 20.43 5.13
C LEU A 83 2.62 20.69 5.27
N ASP A 84 3.30 21.12 4.21
CA ASP A 84 4.76 21.32 4.18
C ASP A 84 5.52 20.05 4.63
N VAL A 85 5.10 18.88 4.15
CA VAL A 85 5.74 17.60 4.49
C VAL A 85 7.11 17.52 3.82
N PRO A 86 8.20 17.23 4.57
CA PRO A 86 9.52 17.09 3.98
C PRO A 86 9.62 15.81 3.18
N VAL A 87 9.85 15.93 1.89
CA VAL A 87 10.04 14.79 0.98
C VAL A 87 11.46 14.77 0.44
N MET A 88 11.92 13.60 0.01
CA MET A 88 13.21 13.40 -0.64
C MET A 88 13.08 12.40 -1.78
N ASP A 89 13.99 12.48 -2.73
CA ASP A 89 14.07 11.50 -3.81
C ASP A 89 14.43 10.13 -3.25
N SER A 90 13.84 9.13 -3.85
CA SER A 90 14.03 7.71 -3.54
C SER A 90 14.12 6.92 -4.83
N ASP A 91 14.54 5.68 -4.73
CA ASP A 91 14.40 4.72 -5.81
C ASP A 91 13.58 3.50 -5.36
N MET A 92 13.07 2.76 -6.31
CA MET A 92 12.40 1.50 -6.08
C MET A 92 13.08 0.44 -6.92
N SER A 93 14.16 -0.08 -6.38
CA SER A 93 14.92 -1.17 -6.97
C SER A 93 14.34 -2.51 -6.54
N PHE A 94 14.44 -3.49 -7.42
CA PHE A 94 14.12 -4.88 -7.12
C PHE A 94 15.38 -5.73 -7.19
N GLY A 95 15.62 -6.50 -6.13
CA GLY A 95 16.65 -7.53 -6.09
C GLY A 95 16.06 -8.81 -5.52
N ALA A 96 16.45 -9.94 -6.06
CA ALA A 96 16.04 -11.26 -5.60
C ALA A 96 17.25 -12.05 -5.10
N SER A 97 17.12 -12.69 -3.94
CA SER A 97 18.02 -13.71 -3.41
C SER A 97 17.19 -14.93 -3.04
N ILE A 98 17.47 -16.04 -3.69
CA ILE A 98 16.65 -17.26 -3.65
C ILE A 98 17.52 -18.41 -3.13
N ASP A 99 16.93 -19.24 -2.26
CA ASP A 99 17.56 -20.44 -1.70
C ASP A 99 18.97 -20.15 -1.14
N GLY A 100 19.07 -19.18 -0.21
CA GLY A 100 20.33 -18.84 0.44
C GLY A 100 21.42 -18.33 -0.51
N GLY A 101 21.03 -17.61 -1.56
CA GLY A 101 21.97 -17.06 -2.55
C GLY A 101 22.28 -18.00 -3.71
N TRP A 102 21.49 -19.07 -3.89
CA TRP A 102 21.63 -19.93 -5.08
C TRP A 102 21.38 -19.13 -6.38
N LEU A 103 20.40 -18.23 -6.40
CA LEU A 103 20.12 -17.31 -7.50
C LEU A 103 19.97 -15.90 -6.94
N GLU A 104 20.85 -15.00 -7.36
CA GLU A 104 20.80 -13.58 -7.01
C GLU A 104 20.88 -12.71 -8.26
N TYR A 105 20.02 -11.72 -8.36
CA TYR A 105 20.02 -10.73 -9.44
C TYR A 105 19.22 -9.49 -9.00
N GLY A 106 19.45 -8.37 -9.70
CA GLY A 106 18.67 -7.14 -9.55
C GLY A 106 18.19 -6.62 -10.90
N LEU A 107 17.23 -5.69 -10.89
CA LEU A 107 16.67 -5.11 -12.12
C LEU A 107 17.03 -3.63 -12.33
N LEU A 108 17.79 -3.03 -11.43
CA LEU A 108 18.12 -1.60 -11.49
C LEU A 108 19.00 -1.24 -12.70
N ALA A 109 19.94 -2.12 -13.07
CA ALA A 109 20.87 -1.91 -14.16
C ALA A 109 21.29 -3.26 -14.77
N PRO A 110 21.79 -3.30 -16.01
CA PRO A 110 22.32 -4.53 -16.62
C PRO A 110 23.41 -5.21 -15.77
N THR A 111 24.24 -4.43 -15.09
CA THR A 111 25.24 -4.96 -14.15
C THR A 111 24.63 -5.65 -12.96
N ALA A 112 23.47 -5.20 -12.47
CA ALA A 112 22.75 -5.83 -11.38
C ALA A 112 22.11 -7.16 -11.82
N VAL A 113 21.65 -7.28 -13.06
CA VAL A 113 21.10 -8.53 -13.62
C VAL A 113 22.16 -9.64 -13.56
N PHE A 114 23.41 -9.34 -13.84
CA PHE A 114 24.54 -10.27 -13.83
C PHE A 114 25.47 -10.12 -12.61
N ALA A 115 24.98 -9.51 -11.51
CA ALA A 115 25.80 -9.32 -10.29
C ALA A 115 26.36 -10.64 -9.73
N GLN A 116 25.64 -11.75 -9.94
CA GLN A 116 26.13 -13.08 -9.67
C GLN A 116 26.77 -13.66 -10.94
N PRO A 117 28.13 -13.80 -11.04
CA PRO A 117 28.81 -14.21 -12.28
C PRO A 117 28.35 -15.54 -12.86
N ARG A 118 27.95 -16.49 -12.02
CA ARG A 118 27.41 -17.79 -12.47
C ARG A 118 26.10 -17.67 -13.28
N ASN A 119 25.39 -16.55 -13.22
CA ASN A 119 24.20 -16.35 -14.04
C ASN A 119 24.55 -16.22 -15.53
N ILE A 120 25.79 -15.79 -15.85
CA ILE A 120 26.29 -15.66 -17.23
C ILE A 120 26.31 -17.03 -17.96
N ILE A 121 26.55 -18.12 -17.24
CA ILE A 121 26.63 -19.48 -17.81
C ILE A 121 25.35 -20.31 -17.62
N ARG A 122 24.24 -19.72 -17.13
CA ARG A 122 22.99 -20.42 -16.89
C ARG A 122 21.99 -20.22 -18.04
N PRO A 123 21.74 -21.23 -18.90
CA PRO A 123 20.80 -21.08 -20.03
C PRO A 123 19.37 -20.73 -19.58
N LYS A 124 18.91 -21.32 -18.47
CA LYS A 124 17.57 -21.03 -17.92
C LYS A 124 17.41 -19.58 -17.44
N PHE A 125 18.48 -18.93 -17.01
CA PHE A 125 18.47 -17.51 -16.64
C PHE A 125 18.20 -16.62 -17.86
N TYR A 126 18.82 -16.91 -19.00
CA TYR A 126 18.53 -16.21 -20.26
C TYR A 126 17.11 -16.48 -20.76
N GLY A 127 16.58 -17.69 -20.52
CA GLY A 127 15.16 -18.03 -20.75
C GLY A 127 14.24 -17.11 -19.94
N MET A 128 14.55 -16.91 -18.67
CA MET A 128 13.81 -15.98 -17.79
C MET A 128 13.85 -14.54 -18.32
N ILE A 129 15.04 -14.04 -18.70
CA ILE A 129 15.18 -12.69 -19.26
C ILE A 129 14.37 -12.54 -20.55
N ARG A 130 14.44 -13.50 -21.46
CA ARG A 130 13.62 -13.51 -22.68
C ARG A 130 12.14 -13.44 -22.38
N ASP A 131 11.69 -14.20 -21.40
CA ASP A 131 10.28 -14.26 -21.00
C ASP A 131 9.83 -12.97 -20.29
N ILE A 132 10.72 -12.28 -19.56
CA ILE A 132 10.46 -10.91 -19.04
C ILE A 132 10.23 -9.95 -20.21
N LEU A 133 11.07 -9.97 -21.25
CA LEU A 133 10.90 -9.11 -22.42
C LEU A 133 9.61 -9.43 -23.19
N LYS A 134 9.30 -10.73 -23.34
CA LYS A 134 8.07 -11.22 -23.96
C LYS A 134 6.85 -10.74 -23.17
N PHE A 135 6.85 -10.92 -21.85
CA PHE A 135 5.79 -10.44 -20.95
C PHE A 135 5.58 -8.94 -21.08
N ASN A 136 6.62 -8.14 -21.01
CA ASN A 136 6.54 -6.69 -21.13
C ASN A 136 5.95 -6.24 -22.48
N LYS A 137 6.34 -6.92 -23.57
CA LYS A 137 5.80 -6.65 -24.91
C LYS A 137 4.29 -6.92 -24.96
N HIS A 138 3.85 -8.10 -24.54
CA HIS A 138 2.43 -8.48 -24.55
C HIS A 138 1.61 -7.59 -23.61
N ALA A 139 2.11 -7.36 -22.39
CA ALA A 139 1.45 -6.50 -21.41
C ALA A 139 1.19 -5.08 -21.94
N ASN A 140 2.11 -4.51 -22.72
CA ASN A 140 1.94 -3.18 -23.30
C ASN A 140 0.98 -3.13 -24.51
N SER A 141 0.86 -4.22 -25.26
CA SER A 141 0.16 -4.22 -26.56
C SER A 141 -1.21 -4.93 -26.55
N GLU A 142 -1.45 -5.82 -25.59
CA GLU A 142 -2.68 -6.61 -25.58
C GLU A 142 -3.72 -6.07 -24.59
N VAL A 143 -4.99 -6.28 -24.93
CA VAL A 143 -6.11 -6.12 -24.01
C VAL A 143 -6.23 -7.40 -23.19
N ILE A 144 -6.21 -7.26 -21.89
CA ILE A 144 -6.29 -8.37 -20.96
C ILE A 144 -7.75 -8.63 -20.60
N ASP A 145 -8.16 -9.88 -20.70
CA ASP A 145 -9.45 -10.32 -20.21
C ASP A 145 -9.52 -10.11 -18.69
N PRO A 146 -10.50 -9.34 -18.20
CA PRO A 146 -10.60 -9.02 -16.78
C PRO A 146 -10.88 -10.23 -15.87
N THR A 147 -11.26 -11.37 -16.46
CA THR A 147 -11.65 -12.58 -15.71
C THR A 147 -10.50 -13.54 -15.44
N ILE A 148 -9.39 -13.42 -16.20
CA ILE A 148 -8.28 -14.38 -16.06
C ILE A 148 -7.34 -14.00 -14.91
N THR A 149 -6.78 -15.06 -14.31
CA THR A 149 -5.76 -14.96 -13.26
C THR A 149 -4.37 -14.78 -13.84
N ILE A 150 -3.41 -14.41 -12.99
CA ILE A 150 -1.98 -14.32 -13.36
C ILE A 150 -1.47 -15.68 -13.84
N GLY A 151 -1.86 -16.78 -13.18
CA GLY A 151 -1.46 -18.14 -13.57
C GLY A 151 -1.96 -18.52 -14.97
N GLU A 152 -3.21 -18.21 -15.29
CA GLU A 152 -3.80 -18.43 -16.61
C GLU A 152 -3.12 -17.56 -17.67
N LEU A 153 -2.78 -16.29 -17.34
CA LEU A 153 -2.04 -15.41 -18.24
C LEU A 153 -0.64 -15.95 -18.56
N VAL A 154 0.10 -16.43 -17.54
CA VAL A 154 1.42 -17.06 -17.72
C VAL A 154 1.33 -18.24 -18.68
N THR A 155 0.29 -19.08 -18.54
CA THR A 155 0.02 -20.22 -19.43
C THR A 155 -0.34 -19.77 -20.84
N LYS A 156 -1.27 -18.81 -20.97
CA LYS A 156 -1.71 -18.25 -22.26
C LYS A 156 -0.55 -17.68 -23.07
N TRP A 157 0.35 -16.94 -22.41
CA TRP A 157 1.52 -16.36 -23.06
C TRP A 157 2.72 -17.31 -23.16
N GLN A 158 2.56 -18.58 -22.71
CA GLN A 158 3.62 -19.59 -22.76
C GLN A 158 4.93 -19.06 -22.14
N LEU A 159 4.84 -18.54 -20.93
CA LEU A 159 5.99 -18.07 -20.15
C LEU A 159 6.53 -19.23 -19.32
N GLY A 160 7.84 -19.37 -19.25
CA GLY A 160 8.50 -20.51 -18.60
C GLY A 160 8.44 -20.46 -17.08
N ASP A 161 8.70 -21.63 -16.45
CA ASP A 161 8.69 -21.75 -14.98
C ASP A 161 9.68 -20.80 -14.30
N TRP A 162 10.86 -20.57 -14.88
CA TRP A 162 11.85 -19.66 -14.32
C TRP A 162 11.35 -18.22 -14.26
N PHE A 163 10.59 -17.78 -15.27
CA PHE A 163 9.94 -16.48 -15.26
C PHE A 163 8.89 -16.41 -14.16
N ARG A 164 8.03 -17.44 -14.05
CA ARG A 164 6.97 -17.52 -13.04
C ARG A 164 7.56 -17.51 -11.63
N ASP A 165 8.47 -18.44 -11.33
CA ASP A 165 8.89 -18.75 -9.96
C ASP A 165 9.98 -17.84 -9.43
N TYR A 166 10.85 -17.32 -10.30
CA TYR A 166 12.01 -16.55 -9.89
C TYR A 166 11.97 -15.05 -10.27
N TYR A 167 10.97 -14.63 -11.05
CA TYR A 167 10.74 -13.22 -11.38
C TYR A 167 9.35 -12.77 -11.00
N LEU A 168 8.29 -13.33 -11.63
CA LEU A 168 6.94 -12.79 -11.53
C LEU A 168 6.38 -12.88 -10.11
N THR A 169 6.40 -14.06 -9.51
CA THR A 169 5.83 -14.27 -8.18
C THR A 169 6.63 -13.56 -7.07
N PRO A 170 7.99 -13.56 -7.07
CA PRO A 170 8.73 -12.74 -6.11
C PRO A 170 8.52 -11.24 -6.28
N PHE A 171 8.53 -10.74 -7.52
CA PHE A 171 8.36 -9.32 -7.81
C PHE A 171 6.98 -8.82 -7.38
N THR A 172 5.92 -9.52 -7.77
CA THR A 172 4.55 -9.16 -7.41
C THR A 172 4.26 -9.39 -5.94
N GLY A 173 4.81 -10.46 -5.36
CA GLY A 173 4.74 -10.73 -3.93
C GLY A 173 5.34 -9.62 -3.07
N ALA A 174 6.47 -9.05 -3.52
CA ALA A 174 7.09 -7.89 -2.86
C ALA A 174 6.20 -6.65 -2.91
N ILE A 175 5.64 -6.35 -4.10
CA ILE A 175 4.79 -5.17 -4.30
C ILE A 175 3.54 -5.22 -3.42
N TRP A 176 2.89 -6.37 -3.35
CA TRP A 176 1.62 -6.52 -2.62
C TRP A 176 1.76 -7.18 -1.24
N SER A 177 2.99 -7.45 -0.81
CA SER A 177 3.26 -8.14 0.47
C SER A 177 2.42 -9.43 0.62
N THR A 178 2.23 -10.14 -0.50
CA THR A 178 1.38 -11.34 -0.58
C THR A 178 2.26 -12.58 -0.71
N PRO A 179 1.94 -13.69 0.00
CA PRO A 179 2.65 -14.94 -0.17
C PRO A 179 2.67 -15.39 -1.64
N ILE A 180 3.84 -15.81 -2.12
CA ILE A 180 4.05 -16.19 -3.52
C ILE A 180 3.12 -17.31 -3.99
N THR A 181 2.64 -18.16 -3.08
CA THR A 181 1.70 -19.24 -3.36
C THR A 181 0.32 -18.77 -3.78
N GLN A 182 -0.05 -17.54 -3.49
CA GLN A 182 -1.38 -16.98 -3.78
C GLN A 182 -1.36 -15.95 -4.91
N ILE A 183 -0.19 -15.53 -5.35
CA ILE A 183 -0.04 -14.49 -6.40
C ILE A 183 -0.67 -14.93 -7.71
N LEU A 184 -0.58 -16.22 -8.04
CA LEU A 184 -1.08 -16.74 -9.32
C LEU A 184 -2.61 -16.69 -9.45
N ASP A 185 -3.33 -16.58 -8.33
CA ASP A 185 -4.80 -16.49 -8.30
C ASP A 185 -5.30 -15.05 -8.42
N PHE A 186 -4.39 -14.05 -8.41
CA PHE A 186 -4.76 -12.64 -8.56
C PHE A 186 -5.24 -12.33 -9.98
N PRO A 187 -6.14 -11.31 -10.14
CA PRO A 187 -6.57 -10.85 -11.46
C PRO A 187 -5.39 -10.29 -12.27
N ALA A 188 -5.15 -10.87 -13.44
CA ALA A 188 -4.03 -10.48 -14.31
C ALA A 188 -4.13 -9.02 -14.78
N GLN A 189 -5.34 -8.55 -15.08
CA GLN A 189 -5.55 -7.17 -15.53
C GLN A 189 -5.16 -6.14 -14.45
N ALA A 190 -5.48 -6.42 -13.17
CA ALA A 190 -5.12 -5.54 -12.07
C ALA A 190 -3.59 -5.41 -11.92
N MET A 191 -2.87 -6.53 -12.02
CA MET A 191 -1.41 -6.56 -12.01
C MET A 191 -0.82 -5.74 -13.17
N ILE A 192 -1.28 -5.98 -14.40
CA ILE A 192 -0.75 -5.29 -15.58
C ILE A 192 -1.04 -3.80 -15.54
N ASN A 193 -2.25 -3.40 -15.12
CA ASN A 193 -2.60 -1.99 -14.96
C ASN A 193 -1.70 -1.31 -13.91
N PHE A 194 -1.45 -1.97 -12.79
CA PHE A 194 -0.52 -1.48 -11.80
C PHE A 194 0.89 -1.29 -12.39
N MET A 195 1.42 -2.31 -13.07
CA MET A 195 2.76 -2.25 -13.68
C MET A 195 2.85 -1.13 -14.74
N LYS A 196 1.80 -0.94 -15.57
CA LYS A 196 1.74 0.15 -16.54
C LYS A 196 1.75 1.52 -15.86
N ASN A 197 0.89 1.72 -14.88
CA ASN A 197 0.77 2.99 -14.17
C ASN A 197 2.07 3.40 -13.49
N HIS A 198 2.84 2.43 -13.03
CA HIS A 198 4.12 2.65 -12.34
C HIS A 198 5.35 2.58 -13.25
N ALA A 199 5.13 2.51 -14.59
CA ALA A 199 6.20 2.39 -15.60
C ALA A 199 7.17 1.23 -15.35
N LEU A 200 6.65 0.07 -14.89
CA LEU A 200 7.44 -1.12 -14.55
C LEU A 200 7.60 -2.10 -15.73
N LEU A 201 6.96 -1.84 -16.87
CA LEU A 201 6.94 -2.72 -18.06
C LEU A 201 7.91 -2.28 -19.16
N GLY A 202 8.91 -1.48 -18.86
CA GLY A 202 9.82 -0.95 -19.88
C GLY A 202 11.25 -0.81 -19.39
N ALA A 203 12.17 -0.71 -20.36
CA ALA A 203 13.57 -0.36 -20.10
C ALA A 203 13.79 1.17 -20.05
N GLY A 204 12.74 1.98 -20.23
CA GLY A 204 12.80 3.44 -20.37
C GLY A 204 12.86 4.22 -19.05
N GLY A 205 13.07 3.54 -17.92
CA GLY A 205 13.10 4.16 -16.60
C GLY A 205 11.72 4.20 -15.92
N GLN A 206 11.75 4.21 -14.61
CA GLN A 206 10.57 4.36 -13.75
C GLN A 206 10.28 5.84 -13.52
N HIS A 207 9.07 6.16 -13.03
CA HIS A 207 8.80 7.50 -12.47
C HIS A 207 9.76 7.78 -11.31
N GLN A 208 10.11 9.06 -11.10
CA GLN A 208 10.89 9.44 -9.92
C GLN A 208 10.12 9.07 -8.66
N TRP A 209 10.66 8.16 -7.90
CA TRP A 209 10.12 7.78 -6.60
C TRP A 209 10.54 8.78 -5.53
N ARG A 210 9.69 8.94 -4.54
CA ARG A 210 9.91 9.80 -3.39
C ARG A 210 9.56 9.07 -2.11
N THR A 211 10.15 9.53 -1.01
CA THR A 211 9.82 9.09 0.34
C THR A 211 9.74 10.29 1.29
N VAL A 212 9.15 10.09 2.46
CA VAL A 212 9.06 11.14 3.48
C VAL A 212 10.34 11.17 4.30
N ARG A 213 11.02 12.29 4.33
CA ARG A 213 12.22 12.48 5.16
C ARG A 213 11.83 12.41 6.64
N GLY A 214 12.42 11.51 7.41
CA GLY A 214 12.07 11.25 8.81
C GLY A 214 10.97 10.21 9.01
N GLY A 215 10.49 9.61 7.91
CA GLY A 215 9.46 8.57 7.91
C GLY A 215 8.04 9.10 7.89
N SER A 216 7.09 8.21 7.66
CA SER A 216 5.65 8.51 7.54
C SER A 216 5.06 9.23 8.76
N ARG A 217 5.66 9.08 9.93
CA ARG A 217 5.28 9.81 11.15
C ARG A 217 5.26 11.33 10.97
N GLU A 218 6.09 11.86 10.07
CA GLU A 218 6.19 13.30 9.80
C GLU A 218 4.87 13.85 9.22
N TYR A 219 4.33 13.20 8.19
CA TYR A 219 3.05 13.67 7.65
C TYR A 219 1.89 13.37 8.58
N VAL A 220 1.92 12.24 9.31
CA VAL A 220 0.88 11.92 10.30
C VAL A 220 0.82 12.99 11.38
N GLY A 221 1.96 13.40 11.94
CA GLY A 221 2.03 14.43 12.97
C GLY A 221 1.58 15.82 12.46
N ARG A 222 1.95 16.20 11.24
CA ARG A 222 1.53 17.45 10.61
C ARG A 222 0.04 17.47 10.32
N LEU A 223 -0.50 16.38 9.81
CA LEU A 223 -1.93 16.23 9.54
C LEU A 223 -2.73 16.25 10.84
N GLN A 224 -2.31 15.51 11.87
CA GLN A 224 -2.90 15.56 13.21
C GLN A 224 -2.92 16.97 13.76
N SER A 225 -1.80 17.70 13.66
CA SER A 225 -1.70 19.09 14.12
C SER A 225 -2.66 20.02 13.36
N ALA A 226 -2.83 19.80 12.05
CA ALA A 226 -3.77 20.58 11.23
C ALA A 226 -5.23 20.30 11.63
N LEU A 227 -5.58 19.04 11.88
CA LEU A 227 -6.91 18.64 12.37
C LEU A 227 -7.22 19.25 13.74
N THR A 228 -6.25 19.20 14.67
CA THR A 228 -6.40 19.78 16.00
C THR A 228 -6.60 21.32 15.94
N ARG A 229 -5.82 22.01 15.10
CA ARG A 229 -6.01 23.46 14.90
C ARG A 229 -7.36 23.83 14.30
N ALA A 230 -7.96 22.92 13.54
CA ALA A 230 -9.30 23.10 12.98
C ALA A 230 -10.43 22.61 13.91
N ASN A 231 -10.13 22.31 15.17
CA ASN A 231 -11.06 21.79 16.17
C ASN A 231 -11.77 20.48 15.80
N VAL A 232 -11.10 19.63 15.02
CA VAL A 232 -11.58 18.23 14.83
C VAL A 232 -11.42 17.48 16.14
N ASP A 233 -12.51 16.85 16.61
CA ASP A 233 -12.49 16.00 17.81
C ASP A 233 -11.83 14.66 17.49
N ILE A 234 -10.58 14.48 17.93
CA ILE A 234 -9.78 13.27 17.68
C ILE A 234 -9.85 12.37 18.91
N ARG A 235 -10.46 11.20 18.75
CA ARG A 235 -10.65 10.23 19.81
C ARG A 235 -9.83 8.98 19.55
N LEU A 236 -8.72 8.86 20.28
CA LEU A 236 -7.85 7.69 20.30
C LEU A 236 -8.35 6.65 21.30
N SER A 237 -7.94 5.39 21.12
CA SER A 237 -8.39 4.27 21.94
C SER A 237 -9.92 4.22 22.11
N SER A 238 -10.63 4.57 21.03
CA SER A 238 -12.08 4.71 21.01
C SER A 238 -12.69 3.77 19.94
N PRO A 239 -12.69 2.46 20.21
CA PRO A 239 -13.20 1.48 19.28
C PRO A 239 -14.72 1.57 19.13
N VAL A 240 -15.19 1.72 17.89
CA VAL A 240 -16.62 1.66 17.54
C VAL A 240 -17.02 0.19 17.39
N ALA A 241 -18.03 -0.24 18.15
CA ALA A 241 -18.53 -1.61 18.09
C ALA A 241 -19.58 -1.79 16.99
N GLN A 242 -20.48 -0.80 16.83
CA GLN A 242 -21.61 -0.91 15.93
C GLN A 242 -22.00 0.45 15.37
N VAL A 243 -22.46 0.44 14.12
CA VAL A 243 -23.05 1.60 13.44
C VAL A 243 -24.42 1.20 12.93
N ARG A 244 -25.43 2.03 13.21
CA ARG A 244 -26.81 1.83 12.80
C ARG A 244 -27.36 3.10 12.18
N ARG A 245 -27.95 3.00 11.02
CA ARG A 245 -28.66 4.10 10.37
C ARG A 245 -30.09 4.21 10.87
N ASN A 246 -30.61 5.42 10.93
CA ASN A 246 -32.01 5.70 11.23
C ASN A 246 -32.47 6.91 10.38
N PRO A 247 -33.77 7.24 10.34
CA PRO A 247 -34.27 8.35 9.53
C PRO A 247 -33.73 9.74 9.88
N LEU A 248 -33.10 9.89 11.05
CA LEU A 248 -32.53 11.16 11.54
C LEU A 248 -31.02 11.25 11.39
N GLY A 249 -30.35 10.17 10.95
CA GLY A 249 -28.90 10.12 10.82
C GLY A 249 -28.33 8.74 11.14
N VAL A 250 -27.26 8.70 11.90
CA VAL A 250 -26.57 7.46 12.30
C VAL A 250 -26.25 7.45 13.79
N GLU A 251 -26.35 6.29 14.39
CA GLU A 251 -25.95 6.02 15.78
C GLU A 251 -24.69 5.15 15.78
N LEU A 252 -23.68 5.59 16.52
CA LEU A 252 -22.48 4.84 16.79
C LEU A 252 -22.56 4.31 18.22
N GLN A 253 -22.42 3.01 18.38
CA GLN A 253 -22.24 2.36 19.67
C GLN A 253 -20.77 2.04 19.88
N MET A 254 -20.21 2.51 20.97
CA MET A 254 -18.85 2.23 21.37
C MET A 254 -18.77 0.87 22.10
N THR A 255 -17.57 0.33 22.23
CA THR A 255 -17.37 -0.95 22.94
C THR A 255 -17.66 -0.89 24.44
N ASP A 256 -17.66 0.28 25.05
CA ASP A 256 -18.06 0.50 26.45
C ASP A 256 -19.60 0.59 26.62
N GLY A 257 -20.36 0.46 25.54
CA GLY A 257 -21.81 0.53 25.52
C GLY A 257 -22.38 1.94 25.36
N SER A 258 -21.57 2.98 25.36
CA SER A 258 -22.03 4.34 25.09
C SER A 258 -22.51 4.48 23.63
N VAL A 259 -23.54 5.33 23.43
CA VAL A 259 -24.13 5.59 22.11
C VAL A 259 -24.09 7.07 21.81
N GLU A 260 -23.70 7.41 20.59
CA GLU A 260 -23.61 8.78 20.12
C GLU A 260 -24.21 8.94 18.71
N ALA A 261 -25.00 10.03 18.51
CA ALA A 261 -25.69 10.30 17.27
C ALA A 261 -24.90 11.28 16.38
N PHE A 262 -24.94 11.04 15.07
CA PHE A 262 -24.32 11.86 14.04
C PHE A 262 -25.27 12.03 12.85
N ASP A 263 -25.05 13.08 12.07
CA ASP A 263 -25.80 13.27 10.82
C ASP A 263 -25.33 12.28 9.75
N GLU A 264 -24.02 12.02 9.69
CA GLU A 264 -23.39 11.13 8.71
C GLU A 264 -22.20 10.37 9.31
N VAL A 265 -21.82 9.27 8.66
CA VAL A 265 -20.63 8.49 8.99
C VAL A 265 -19.79 8.23 7.73
N ILE A 266 -18.46 8.32 7.88
CA ILE A 266 -17.48 7.90 6.90
C ILE A 266 -16.69 6.73 7.48
N PHE A 267 -16.78 5.58 6.83
CA PHE A 267 -15.94 4.44 7.15
C PHE A 267 -14.62 4.56 6.40
N ALA A 268 -13.53 4.65 7.14
CA ALA A 268 -12.16 4.68 6.65
C ALA A 268 -11.37 3.45 7.15
N THR A 269 -12.07 2.35 7.33
CA THR A 269 -11.56 1.04 7.74
C THR A 269 -11.56 0.06 6.56
N HIS A 270 -10.96 -1.10 6.73
CA HIS A 270 -11.13 -2.21 5.78
C HIS A 270 -12.61 -2.56 5.61
N SER A 271 -12.98 -3.06 4.43
CA SER A 271 -14.39 -3.35 4.12
C SER A 271 -14.98 -4.46 4.97
N ASP A 272 -14.21 -5.45 5.39
CA ASP A 272 -14.61 -6.51 6.32
C ASP A 272 -14.89 -5.95 7.72
N ILE A 273 -14.03 -5.05 8.22
CA ILE A 273 -14.23 -4.34 9.48
C ILE A 273 -15.46 -3.42 9.39
N THR A 274 -15.61 -2.69 8.27
CA THR A 274 -16.80 -1.87 8.01
C THR A 274 -18.06 -2.72 8.07
N LEU A 275 -18.08 -3.86 7.38
CA LEU A 275 -19.23 -4.77 7.35
C LEU A 275 -19.55 -5.34 8.73
N ALA A 276 -18.53 -5.66 9.52
CA ALA A 276 -18.74 -6.16 10.88
C ALA A 276 -19.37 -5.11 11.81
N MET A 277 -19.08 -3.82 11.62
CA MET A 277 -19.66 -2.73 12.40
C MET A 277 -21.07 -2.33 11.92
N LEU A 278 -21.37 -2.46 10.62
CA LEU A 278 -22.63 -1.99 10.03
C LEU A 278 -23.78 -2.97 10.30
N SER A 279 -24.58 -2.69 11.33
CA SER A 279 -25.60 -3.62 11.82
C SER A 279 -26.84 -3.73 10.93
N ASP A 280 -27.04 -2.79 10.04
CA ASP A 280 -28.20 -2.67 9.13
C ASP A 280 -27.79 -2.81 7.65
N ALA A 281 -26.67 -3.48 7.39
CA ALA A 281 -26.18 -3.70 6.02
C ALA A 281 -27.23 -4.45 5.18
N ASN A 282 -27.57 -3.88 4.02
CA ASN A 282 -28.44 -4.55 3.07
C ASN A 282 -27.68 -5.61 2.25
N SER A 283 -28.41 -6.39 1.45
CA SER A 283 -27.82 -7.49 0.67
C SER A 283 -26.75 -7.04 -0.34
N PHE A 284 -26.92 -5.84 -0.92
CA PHE A 284 -25.94 -5.28 -1.87
C PHE A 284 -24.66 -4.85 -1.15
N GLU A 285 -24.79 -4.14 -0.03
CA GLU A 285 -23.65 -3.73 0.81
C GLU A 285 -22.90 -4.95 1.34
N HIS A 286 -23.64 -5.97 1.80
CA HIS A 286 -23.04 -7.22 2.24
C HIS A 286 -22.22 -7.88 1.12
N LYS A 287 -22.77 -7.99 -0.09
CA LYS A 287 -22.09 -8.54 -1.25
C LYS A 287 -20.85 -7.72 -1.62
N ALA A 288 -20.98 -6.40 -1.68
CA ALA A 288 -19.88 -5.51 -2.09
C ALA A 288 -18.73 -5.48 -1.07
N LEU A 289 -19.05 -5.30 0.22
CA LEU A 289 -18.03 -5.20 1.28
C LEU A 289 -17.33 -6.55 1.56
N SER A 290 -18.04 -7.67 1.42
CA SER A 290 -17.45 -9.01 1.59
C SER A 290 -16.64 -9.48 0.39
N ALA A 291 -16.74 -8.83 -0.75
CA ALA A 291 -16.00 -9.21 -1.97
C ALA A 291 -14.49 -8.95 -1.84
N VAL A 292 -14.08 -7.94 -1.07
CA VAL A 292 -12.66 -7.65 -0.83
C VAL A 292 -12.15 -8.54 0.29
N LYS A 293 -11.15 -9.37 -0.01
CA LYS A 293 -10.53 -10.27 0.98
C LYS A 293 -9.24 -9.64 1.49
N TYR A 294 -9.08 -9.65 2.81
CA TYR A 294 -7.86 -9.18 3.47
C TYR A 294 -7.08 -10.36 4.00
N GLN A 295 -5.77 -10.28 3.86
CA GLN A 295 -4.86 -11.31 4.34
C GLN A 295 -3.93 -10.73 5.39
N PRO A 296 -3.76 -11.40 6.54
CA PRO A 296 -2.75 -11.03 7.52
C PRO A 296 -1.35 -11.11 6.91
N ASN A 297 -0.53 -10.11 7.18
CA ASN A 297 0.85 -10.07 6.75
C ASN A 297 1.76 -9.79 7.96
N GLU A 298 2.78 -10.64 8.15
CA GLU A 298 3.76 -10.48 9.21
C GLU A 298 4.97 -9.71 8.68
N MET A 299 5.26 -8.60 9.32
CA MET A 299 6.41 -7.75 9.01
C MET A 299 7.47 -7.91 10.10
N VAL A 300 8.67 -8.33 9.72
CA VAL A 300 9.81 -8.46 10.63
C VAL A 300 10.85 -7.42 10.31
N LEU A 301 11.12 -6.52 11.27
CA LEU A 301 12.25 -5.60 11.20
C LEU A 301 13.45 -6.23 11.90
N HIS A 302 14.55 -6.42 11.17
CA HIS A 302 15.77 -7.04 11.71
C HIS A 302 17.04 -6.28 11.30
N GLY A 303 18.12 -6.51 12.03
CA GLY A 303 19.46 -5.96 11.76
C GLY A 303 20.45 -6.96 11.15
N ASP A 304 19.96 -8.10 10.64
CA ASP A 304 20.82 -9.13 10.04
C ASP A 304 21.29 -8.70 8.66
N CYS A 305 22.60 -8.42 8.55
CA CYS A 305 23.23 -8.01 7.29
C CYS A 305 23.58 -9.20 6.37
N SER A 306 23.48 -10.45 6.85
CA SER A 306 23.77 -11.65 6.02
C SER A 306 22.71 -11.87 4.92
N ILE A 307 21.54 -11.25 5.09
CA ILE A 307 20.40 -11.33 4.16
C ILE A 307 20.53 -10.34 2.98
N ARG A 308 21.59 -9.53 2.95
CA ARG A 308 21.80 -8.56 1.87
C ARG A 308 22.21 -9.28 0.59
N THR A 309 21.51 -9.00 -0.52
CA THR A 309 21.98 -9.43 -1.85
C THR A 309 23.24 -8.65 -2.23
N ALA A 310 24.16 -9.29 -2.98
CA ALA A 310 25.35 -8.64 -3.52
C ALA A 310 25.06 -7.43 -4.41
N THR A 311 23.78 -7.22 -4.75
CA THR A 311 23.28 -6.19 -5.68
C THR A 311 22.82 -4.90 -5.01
N THR A 312 22.73 -4.82 -3.66
CA THR A 312 22.25 -3.64 -2.95
C THR A 312 23.39 -2.88 -2.26
N PRO A 313 23.77 -1.69 -2.78
CA PRO A 313 24.91 -0.94 -2.22
C PRO A 313 24.59 -0.07 -1.01
N THR A 314 23.34 0.05 -0.53
CA THR A 314 22.97 1.04 0.48
C THR A 314 22.53 0.47 1.82
N PRO A 315 22.80 1.18 2.96
CA PRO A 315 22.50 0.71 4.34
C PRO A 315 21.03 0.64 4.73
N SER A 316 20.11 1.12 3.90
CA SER A 316 18.70 1.34 4.21
C SER A 316 17.74 0.44 3.42
N SER A 317 18.14 -0.80 3.08
CA SER A 317 17.24 -1.72 2.38
C SER A 317 16.25 -2.39 3.33
N VAL A 318 14.96 -2.32 3.00
CA VAL A 318 13.91 -3.15 3.58
C VAL A 318 13.86 -4.47 2.84
N SER A 319 14.03 -5.58 3.56
CA SER A 319 13.99 -6.93 2.97
C SER A 319 12.68 -7.59 3.32
N PHE A 320 11.96 -8.06 2.32
CA PHE A 320 10.78 -8.90 2.51
C PHE A 320 11.21 -10.36 2.40
N HIS A 321 10.97 -11.14 3.45
CA HIS A 321 11.23 -12.57 3.46
C HIS A 321 9.92 -13.31 3.30
N THR A 322 9.81 -14.12 2.26
CA THR A 322 8.92 -15.28 2.28
C THR A 322 9.74 -16.49 2.74
N ARG A 323 9.13 -17.51 3.32
CA ARG A 323 9.86 -18.68 3.86
C ARG A 323 10.81 -19.35 2.87
N ASN A 324 10.74 -19.02 1.57
CA ASN A 324 11.57 -19.60 0.51
C ASN A 324 12.33 -18.56 -0.35
N SER A 325 12.19 -17.26 -0.09
CA SER A 325 12.91 -16.22 -0.84
C SER A 325 12.98 -14.91 -0.08
N ALA A 326 14.14 -14.25 -0.15
CA ALA A 326 14.32 -12.89 0.36
C ALA A 326 14.17 -11.90 -0.80
N ILE A 327 13.28 -10.92 -0.63
CA ILE A 327 13.05 -9.86 -1.61
C ILE A 327 13.45 -8.54 -0.96
N HIS A 328 14.34 -7.81 -1.63
CA HIS A 328 14.82 -6.53 -1.15
C HIS A 328 14.21 -5.39 -1.94
N THR A 329 13.61 -4.42 -1.26
CA THR A 329 13.35 -3.09 -1.79
C THR A 329 14.21 -2.10 -1.00
N SER A 330 14.99 -1.29 -1.69
CA SER A 330 15.82 -0.26 -1.07
C SER A 330 15.15 1.10 -1.24
N PRO A 331 14.84 1.82 -0.17
CA PRO A 331 14.74 3.27 -0.23
C PRO A 331 16.15 3.84 -0.12
N ALA A 332 16.46 4.82 -0.94
CA ALA A 332 17.73 5.57 -0.92
C ALA A 332 17.92 6.35 0.38
#